data_110d00661de984e5035d5cf04e7a9853
#
_entry.id   110d00661de984e5035d5cf04e7a9853
#
_cell.length_a   1.000
_cell.length_b   1.000
_cell.length_c   1.000
_cell.angle_alpha   90.00
_cell.angle_beta   90.00
_cell.angle_gamma   90.00
#
_symmetry.space_group_name_H-M   'P 1'
#
loop_
_entity.id
_entity.type
_entity.pdbx_description
1 polymer ?
#
loop_
_entity_poly.entity_id
_entity_poly.type
_entity_poly.pdbx_seq_one_letter_code
_entity_poly.pdbx_strand_id
1 'polypeptide(L)'
;DYYRRTGIFPIMHVVGIRKELAQQHRWLPGAVFKAFSQSKQKALELLEDTSATKVTLPFVEEQLKAARDTLGHDFWSYGVDANRKTLDAFLHHHHAQGLSSKRMAIEELFDPSTYESYSI
;
A
#
# COMPACT_ATOMS: atom_id res chain seq x y z
N ASP A 1 16.69 2.67 9.96
CA ASP A 1 17.05 4.11 10.08
C ASP A 1 16.26 5.03 9.18
N TYR A 2 16.10 4.75 7.88
CA TYR A 2 15.40 5.63 6.93
C TYR A 2 13.96 5.93 7.38
N TYR A 3 13.16 4.90 7.67
CA TYR A 3 11.79 5.06 8.13
C TYR A 3 11.70 5.90 9.42
N ARG A 4 12.53 5.62 10.43
CA ARG A 4 12.52 6.36 11.70
C ARG A 4 12.79 7.86 11.50
N ARG A 5 13.61 8.20 10.50
CA ARG A 5 13.98 9.58 10.19
C ARG A 5 12.96 10.28 9.30
N THR A 6 12.35 9.58 8.37
CA THR A 6 11.51 10.17 7.33
C THR A 6 10.02 9.83 7.46
N GLY A 7 9.67 8.74 8.16
CA GLY A 7 8.32 8.18 8.17
C GLY A 7 7.90 7.60 6.81
N ILE A 8 8.84 7.33 5.91
CA ILE A 8 8.58 6.79 4.58
C ILE A 8 9.02 5.33 4.54
N PHE A 9 8.06 4.45 4.25
CA PHE A 9 8.32 3.08 3.82
C PHE A 9 8.00 2.99 2.33
N PRO A 10 8.99 2.69 1.46
CA PRO A 10 8.79 2.76 0.01
C PRO A 10 7.71 1.82 -0.48
N ILE A 11 6.79 2.34 -1.30
CA ILE A 11 5.79 1.55 -1.99
C ILE A 11 6.46 0.83 -3.16
N MET A 12 6.35 -0.50 -3.19
CA MET A 12 6.99 -1.33 -4.23
C MET A 12 6.07 -1.61 -5.41
N HIS A 13 4.76 -1.66 -5.20
CA HIS A 13 3.78 -2.03 -6.23
C HIS A 13 2.52 -1.18 -6.13
N VAL A 14 1.89 -0.99 -7.28
CA VAL A 14 0.54 -0.45 -7.41
C VAL A 14 -0.26 -1.35 -8.35
N VAL A 15 -1.58 -1.36 -8.19
CA VAL A 15 -2.49 -2.07 -9.08
C VAL A 15 -3.06 -1.07 -10.09
N GLY A 16 -2.86 -1.32 -11.39
CA GLY A 16 -3.41 -0.50 -12.46
C GLY A 16 -4.66 -1.13 -13.04
N ILE A 17 -5.68 -0.32 -13.28
CA ILE A 17 -6.90 -0.68 -14.01
C ILE A 17 -6.96 0.19 -15.27
N ARG A 18 -7.30 -0.41 -16.42
CA ARG A 18 -7.48 0.37 -17.65
C ARG A 18 -8.53 1.44 -17.44
N LYS A 19 -8.20 2.68 -17.81
CA LYS A 19 -9.04 3.86 -17.60
C LYS A 19 -10.45 3.70 -18.16
N GLU A 20 -10.55 3.13 -19.37
CA GLU A 20 -11.83 2.89 -20.04
C GLU A 20 -12.73 1.96 -19.23
N LEU A 21 -12.17 0.89 -18.64
CA LEU A 21 -12.92 -0.03 -17.79
C LEU A 21 -13.39 0.67 -16.48
N ALA A 22 -12.52 1.44 -15.85
CA ALA A 22 -12.88 2.17 -14.65
C ALA A 22 -13.96 3.24 -14.92
N GLN A 23 -13.95 3.86 -16.10
CA GLN A 23 -14.96 4.83 -16.52
C GLN A 23 -16.30 4.15 -16.87
N GLN A 24 -16.26 3.00 -17.51
CA GLN A 24 -17.46 2.23 -17.88
C GLN A 24 -18.10 1.58 -16.64
N HIS A 25 -17.28 1.15 -15.69
CA HIS A 25 -17.71 0.45 -14.46
C HIS A 25 -17.21 1.20 -13.23
N ARG A 26 -17.89 2.24 -12.85
CA ARG A 26 -17.51 3.15 -11.73
C ARG A 26 -17.29 2.44 -10.38
N TRP A 27 -17.94 1.30 -10.19
CA TRP A 27 -17.80 0.47 -8.99
C TRP A 27 -16.51 -0.37 -8.97
N LEU A 28 -15.87 -0.57 -10.12
CA LEU A 28 -14.77 -1.53 -10.28
C LEU A 28 -13.51 -1.18 -9.46
N PRO A 29 -13.03 0.08 -9.43
CA PRO A 29 -11.85 0.41 -8.62
C PRO A 29 -12.07 0.10 -7.14
N GLY A 30 -13.21 0.50 -6.59
CA GLY A 30 -13.56 0.21 -5.19
C GLY A 30 -13.69 -1.30 -4.90
N ALA A 31 -14.30 -2.05 -5.81
CA ALA A 31 -14.44 -3.51 -5.66
C ALA A 31 -13.07 -4.22 -5.68
N VAL A 32 -12.18 -3.82 -6.58
CA VAL A 32 -10.81 -4.36 -6.64
C VAL A 32 -10.04 -3.99 -5.39
N PHE A 33 -10.13 -2.74 -4.94
CA PHE A 33 -9.50 -2.28 -3.70
C PHE A 33 -9.96 -3.09 -2.49
N LYS A 34 -11.28 -3.32 -2.36
CA LYS A 34 -11.85 -4.16 -1.32
C LYS A 34 -11.30 -5.59 -1.36
N ALA A 35 -11.28 -6.21 -2.53
CA ALA A 35 -10.79 -7.57 -2.70
C ALA A 35 -9.32 -7.71 -2.27
N PHE A 36 -8.45 -6.77 -2.68
CA PHE A 36 -7.06 -6.76 -2.25
C PHE A 36 -6.90 -6.50 -0.74
N SER A 37 -7.72 -5.62 -0.17
CA SER A 37 -7.72 -5.35 1.29
C SER A 37 -8.10 -6.59 2.08
N GLN A 38 -9.13 -7.32 1.66
CA GLN A 38 -9.53 -8.58 2.29
C GLN A 38 -8.46 -9.67 2.14
N SER A 39 -7.83 -9.76 0.97
CA SER A 39 -6.72 -10.69 0.76
C SER A 39 -5.52 -10.38 1.65
N LYS A 40 -5.15 -9.10 1.78
CA LYS A 40 -4.11 -8.64 2.71
C LYS A 40 -4.44 -9.04 4.14
N GLN A 41 -5.67 -8.74 4.58
CA GLN A 41 -6.12 -9.07 5.94
C GLN A 41 -5.99 -10.57 6.20
N LYS A 42 -6.45 -11.40 5.26
CA LYS A 42 -6.32 -12.85 5.38
C LYS A 42 -4.88 -13.34 5.45
N ALA A 43 -3.99 -12.72 4.67
CA ALA A 43 -2.56 -13.05 4.70
C ALA A 43 -1.91 -12.70 6.05
N LEU A 44 -2.28 -11.56 6.65
CA LEU A 44 -1.80 -11.16 7.97
C LEU A 44 -2.33 -12.06 9.08
N GLU A 45 -3.61 -12.45 9.04
CA GLU A 45 -4.18 -13.43 9.97
C GLU A 45 -3.44 -14.77 9.92
N LEU A 46 -3.14 -15.26 8.71
CA LEU A 46 -2.36 -16.48 8.54
C LEU A 46 -0.93 -16.36 9.06
N LEU A 47 -0.34 -15.17 8.98
CA LEU A 47 0.99 -14.91 9.49
C LEU A 47 1.03 -14.87 11.03
N GLU A 48 -0.07 -14.47 11.66
CA GLU A 48 -0.25 -14.45 13.12
C GLU A 48 -0.54 -15.84 13.72
N ASP A 49 -1.02 -16.76 12.91
CA ASP A 49 -1.33 -18.11 13.35
C ASP A 49 -0.05 -18.92 13.58
N THR A 50 0.31 -19.12 14.84
CA THR A 50 1.49 -19.86 15.27
C THR A 50 1.32 -21.39 15.26
N SER A 51 0.11 -21.90 14.95
CA SER A 51 -0.20 -23.33 14.95
C SER A 51 0.52 -24.11 13.83
N ALA A 52 0.89 -23.43 12.75
CA ALA A 52 1.63 -24.01 11.63
C ALA A 52 2.47 -22.96 10.93
N THR A 53 3.69 -23.32 10.52
CA THR A 53 4.57 -22.45 9.75
C THR A 53 3.97 -22.16 8.37
N LYS A 54 3.68 -20.91 8.08
CA LYS A 54 3.09 -20.47 6.80
C LYS A 54 4.15 -20.03 5.78
N VAL A 55 5.36 -19.74 6.25
CA VAL A 55 6.51 -19.32 5.43
C VAL A 55 7.76 -20.07 5.90
N THR A 56 8.68 -20.30 4.98
CA THR A 56 9.96 -21.00 5.25
C THR A 56 11.02 -20.02 5.76
N LEU A 57 10.66 -19.22 6.75
CA LEU A 57 11.54 -18.25 7.37
C LEU A 57 11.60 -18.53 8.88
N PRO A 58 12.79 -18.72 9.48
CA PRO A 58 12.90 -18.82 10.93
C PRO A 58 12.58 -17.48 11.61
N PHE A 59 12.12 -17.53 12.85
CA PHE A 59 11.81 -16.35 13.67
C PHE A 59 10.77 -15.39 13.07
N VAL A 60 9.74 -15.92 12.39
CA VAL A 60 8.69 -15.14 11.75
C VAL A 60 7.94 -14.26 12.75
N GLU A 61 7.66 -14.79 13.94
CA GLU A 61 6.94 -14.08 15.01
C GLU A 61 7.71 -12.85 15.49
N GLU A 62 9.03 -13.01 15.71
CA GLU A 62 9.90 -11.90 16.09
C GLU A 62 10.02 -10.86 14.99
N GLN A 63 10.08 -11.29 13.73
CA GLN A 63 10.12 -10.39 12.59
C GLN A 63 8.80 -9.61 12.46
N LEU A 64 7.66 -10.28 12.62
CA LEU A 64 6.34 -9.64 12.61
C LEU A 64 6.22 -8.61 13.74
N LYS A 65 6.65 -8.98 14.95
CA LYS A 65 6.67 -8.07 16.09
C LYS A 65 7.56 -6.86 15.83
N ALA A 66 8.77 -7.05 15.35
CA ALA A 66 9.71 -5.97 15.05
C ALA A 66 9.20 -5.03 13.95
N ALA A 67 8.49 -5.57 12.93
CA ALA A 67 7.84 -4.78 11.90
C ALA A 67 6.74 -3.89 12.51
N ARG A 68 5.88 -4.45 13.35
CA ARG A 68 4.80 -3.70 14.03
C ARG A 68 5.32 -2.65 15.00
N ASP A 69 6.33 -2.97 15.77
CA ASP A 69 6.97 -2.04 16.72
C ASP A 69 7.59 -0.83 15.97
N THR A 70 8.05 -1.04 14.74
CA THR A 70 8.71 0.00 13.94
C THR A 70 7.76 0.78 13.05
N LEU A 71 6.84 0.09 12.36
CA LEU A 71 6.03 0.64 11.27
C LEU A 71 4.55 0.84 11.67
N GLY A 72 4.14 0.31 12.82
CA GLY A 72 2.75 0.27 13.25
C GLY A 72 2.05 -1.04 12.88
N HIS A 73 0.81 -1.22 13.37
CA HIS A 73 0.06 -2.46 13.19
C HIS A 73 -0.21 -2.77 11.72
N ASP A 74 -0.61 -1.77 10.93
CA ASP A 74 -0.81 -1.89 9.47
C ASP A 74 0.44 -1.39 8.71
N PHE A 75 1.53 -2.15 8.79
CA PHE A 75 2.79 -1.82 8.12
C PHE A 75 2.74 -1.94 6.59
N TRP A 76 1.72 -2.60 6.03
CA TRP A 76 1.38 -2.63 4.60
C TRP A 76 0.09 -1.83 4.35
N SER A 77 0.07 -0.56 4.75
CA SER A 77 -1.12 0.27 4.59
C SER A 77 -1.54 0.39 3.12
N TYR A 78 -2.83 0.17 2.85
CA TYR A 78 -3.47 0.42 1.57
C TYR A 78 -4.24 1.74 1.63
N GLY A 79 -4.54 2.30 0.46
CA GLY A 79 -5.21 3.59 0.32
C GLY A 79 -4.24 4.76 0.19
N VAL A 80 -4.72 5.80 -0.47
CA VAL A 80 -3.92 7.00 -0.78
C VAL A 80 -3.59 7.78 0.49
N ASP A 81 -4.56 7.99 1.37
CA ASP A 81 -4.38 8.90 2.51
C ASP A 81 -3.34 8.39 3.50
N ALA A 82 -3.32 7.09 3.78
CA ALA A 82 -2.30 6.47 4.62
C ALA A 82 -0.89 6.54 4.00
N ASN A 83 -0.80 6.66 2.68
CA ASN A 83 0.45 6.62 1.92
C ASN A 83 0.82 7.97 1.26
N ARG A 84 0.05 9.02 1.52
CA ARG A 84 0.17 10.34 0.85
C ARG A 84 1.59 10.90 0.90
N LYS A 85 2.24 10.84 2.06
CA LYS A 85 3.62 11.30 2.24
C LYS A 85 4.60 10.56 1.35
N THR A 86 4.47 9.24 1.26
CA THR A 86 5.34 8.39 0.43
C THR A 86 5.10 8.64 -1.05
N LEU A 87 3.84 8.75 -1.45
CA LEU A 87 3.45 9.04 -2.83
C LEU A 87 3.94 10.42 -3.28
N ASP A 88 3.78 11.44 -2.45
CA ASP A 88 4.22 12.80 -2.78
C ASP A 88 5.74 12.87 -2.93
N ALA A 89 6.49 12.23 -2.04
CA ALA A 89 7.94 12.14 -2.14
C ALA A 89 8.37 11.41 -3.42
N PHE A 90 7.71 10.30 -3.78
CA PHE A 90 7.97 9.58 -5.01
C PHE A 90 7.73 10.45 -6.25
N LEU A 91 6.57 11.11 -6.34
CA LEU A 91 6.22 11.96 -7.48
C LEU A 91 7.14 13.16 -7.62
N HIS A 92 7.57 13.73 -6.49
CA HIS A 92 8.59 14.78 -6.48
C HIS A 92 9.90 14.28 -7.09
N HIS A 93 10.45 13.19 -6.59
CA HIS A 93 11.72 12.63 -7.09
C HIS A 93 11.63 12.15 -8.53
N HIS A 94 10.52 11.52 -8.91
CA HIS A 94 10.27 11.06 -10.29
C HIS A 94 10.36 12.23 -11.29
N HIS A 95 9.74 13.35 -10.97
CA HIS A 95 9.82 14.56 -11.81
C HIS A 95 11.20 15.21 -11.75
N ALA A 96 11.78 15.39 -10.56
CA ALA A 96 13.09 16.02 -10.38
C ALA A 96 14.23 15.27 -11.10
N GLN A 97 14.10 13.96 -11.26
CA GLN A 97 15.05 13.11 -12.00
C GLN A 97 14.75 13.06 -13.51
N GLY A 98 13.78 13.81 -14.00
CA GLY A 98 13.45 13.88 -15.43
C GLY A 98 12.71 12.65 -15.99
N LEU A 99 12.13 11.79 -15.11
CA LEU A 99 11.39 10.60 -15.53
C LEU A 99 9.96 10.93 -16.01
N SER A 100 9.47 12.13 -15.72
CA SER A 100 8.21 12.65 -16.24
C SER A 100 8.36 14.11 -16.64
N SER A 101 7.64 14.54 -17.67
CA SER A 101 7.66 15.92 -18.18
C SER A 101 7.02 16.93 -17.22
N LYS A 102 6.13 16.46 -16.34
CA LYS A 102 5.53 17.27 -15.26
C LYS A 102 5.48 16.48 -13.96
N ARG A 103 5.44 17.20 -12.84
CA ARG A 103 5.10 16.58 -11.55
C ARG A 103 3.61 16.28 -11.54
N MET A 104 3.26 15.00 -11.47
CA MET A 104 1.88 14.56 -11.36
C MET A 104 1.33 14.82 -9.96
N ALA A 105 0.06 15.15 -9.86
CA ALA A 105 -0.68 15.12 -8.60
C ALA A 105 -1.16 13.69 -8.29
N ILE A 106 -1.27 13.37 -7.01
CA ILE A 106 -1.75 12.05 -6.56
C ILE A 106 -3.16 11.79 -7.10
N GLU A 107 -3.99 12.82 -7.10
CA GLU A 107 -5.38 12.81 -7.58
C GLU A 107 -5.53 12.57 -9.09
N GLU A 108 -4.47 12.78 -9.86
CA GLU A 108 -4.44 12.47 -11.30
C GLU A 108 -4.20 10.96 -11.56
N LEU A 109 -3.65 10.24 -10.57
CA LEU A 109 -3.22 8.84 -10.72
C LEU A 109 -4.16 7.84 -10.04
N PHE A 110 -4.80 8.22 -8.96
CA PHE A 110 -5.60 7.31 -8.14
C PHE A 110 -7.08 7.65 -8.20
N ASP A 111 -7.91 6.61 -8.27
CA ASP A 111 -9.36 6.75 -8.23
C ASP A 111 -9.80 7.18 -6.81
N PRO A 112 -10.71 8.16 -6.67
CA PRO A 112 -11.17 8.64 -5.37
C PRO A 112 -11.73 7.55 -4.45
N SER A 113 -12.31 6.48 -4.99
CA SER A 113 -12.82 5.34 -4.21
C SER A 113 -11.72 4.53 -3.49
N THR A 114 -10.45 4.85 -3.74
CA THR A 114 -9.28 4.19 -3.14
C THR A 114 -8.51 5.10 -2.19
N TYR A 115 -9.04 6.28 -1.84
CA TYR A 115 -8.31 7.24 -0.99
C TYR A 115 -8.28 6.79 0.47
N GLU A 116 -9.43 6.47 1.02
CA GLU A 116 -9.51 6.00 2.39
C GLU A 116 -9.18 4.51 2.49
N SER A 117 -8.58 4.10 3.61
CA SER A 117 -8.38 2.69 3.91
C SER A 117 -9.75 2.01 4.08
N TYR A 118 -9.94 0.84 3.48
CA TYR A 118 -11.16 0.08 3.66
C TYR A 118 -11.21 -0.47 5.09
N SER A 119 -12.14 0.02 5.88
CA SER A 119 -12.49 -0.57 7.17
C SER A 119 -13.38 -1.79 6.90
N ILE A 120 -12.91 -2.97 7.28
CA ILE A 120 -13.66 -4.24 7.18
C ILE A 120 -14.41 -4.46 8.50
#